data_7a23c61a2f3b760c4cbfd2f2cf3ac967
#
_entry.id   7a23c61a2f3b760c4cbfd2f2cf3ac967
#
_cell.length_a   1.000
_cell.length_b   1.000
_cell.length_c   1.000
_cell.angle_alpha   90.00
_cell.angle_beta   90.00
_cell.angle_gamma   90.00
#
_symmetry.space_group_name_H-M   'P 1'
#
loop_
_entity.id
_entity.type
_entity.pdbx_description
1 polymer ?
#
loop_
_entity_poly.entity_id
_entity_poly.type
_entity_poly.pdbx_seq_one_letter_code
_entity_poly.pdbx_strand_id
1 'polypeptide(L)'
;GYPVMIKASAGGGGKGMRIAYDEKEVREGFKAARNEARSSFGDERILIEKFVEKPRHIEIQVLGDKHGNVIHLNERECSVQRRNQKVLEEAPSPFLDKKTREKMGAQAVALAKAVDYDSAGTVEFIVDPDKNFYFLEMNTRLQVEHPVTELTHGLDLVEQMIRVAAGEKLALAQSDVKIEGWAVEARLYAEDPYRGFLPSIGRLTRYIEPEEGKSGPGTLRIDSGVREGDEISMFYDPMIAKVIGQGATREKAIDALSEALDRLHVAGLQSNAPFLSAVLDEPDFRKGAIHTGYIAEHFPDGFTGTAPKESQWRAFVAAASLVHTVFVERAARIPGRITPAPQASRPHNWTVLIDGQQFPVEITVDQGLEGGFAATVWMPGLSADSLSLETAWQPGDALMEMRLGKDTVSISVEDRTEGYRLRHRGFAATARVYSPRIAELVARLPEREEADTAKLVLSPMPGLIVSVDVEVGREVKAGEALLTVEAMKMENVLRAEIDGTVKSVSVKAGDSVAADELLVEFE
;
A
#
# COMPACT_ATOMS: atom_id res chain seq x y z
N GLY A 1 35.23 8.37 1.67
CA GLY A 1 34.90 9.23 0.53
C GLY A 1 33.41 9.48 0.44
N TYR A 2 33.00 10.48 -0.33
CA TYR A 2 31.61 10.80 -0.60
C TYR A 2 30.94 9.69 -1.45
N PRO A 3 29.59 9.61 -1.41
CA PRO A 3 28.68 10.32 -0.53
C PRO A 3 28.74 9.81 0.92
N VAL A 4 28.31 10.67 1.86
CA VAL A 4 28.22 10.32 3.29
C VAL A 4 26.81 10.57 3.81
N MET A 5 26.42 9.81 4.83
CA MET A 5 25.19 9.98 5.60
C MET A 5 25.52 10.71 6.91
N ILE A 6 24.79 11.77 7.18
CA ILE A 6 24.84 12.53 8.43
C ILE A 6 23.57 12.19 9.20
N LYS A 7 23.69 11.69 10.42
CA LYS A 7 22.53 11.31 11.24
C LYS A 7 22.71 11.67 12.71
N ALA A 8 21.60 11.97 13.39
CA ALA A 8 21.59 12.17 14.84
C ALA A 8 21.89 10.84 15.56
N SER A 9 22.83 10.83 16.53
CA SER A 9 23.18 9.62 17.28
C SER A 9 22.03 9.08 18.13
N ALA A 10 21.16 9.97 18.64
CA ALA A 10 19.97 9.60 19.41
C ALA A 10 18.72 9.46 18.53
N GLY A 11 18.83 9.69 17.21
CA GLY A 11 17.73 9.64 16.26
C GLY A 11 17.38 8.22 15.83
N GLY A 12 16.12 8.04 15.38
CA GLY A 12 15.61 6.81 14.78
C GLY A 12 14.54 7.12 13.75
N GLY A 13 14.17 6.12 12.91
CA GLY A 13 13.09 6.28 11.94
C GLY A 13 13.33 7.30 10.82
N GLY A 14 14.60 7.63 10.51
CA GLY A 14 14.95 8.55 9.42
C GLY A 14 14.93 10.04 9.77
N LYS A 15 14.51 10.42 10.97
CA LYS A 15 14.52 11.82 11.43
C LYS A 15 15.95 12.30 11.70
N GLY A 16 16.30 13.47 11.18
CA GLY A 16 17.66 14.04 11.33
C GLY A 16 18.72 13.40 10.43
N MET A 17 18.34 12.67 9.39
CA MET A 17 19.24 12.06 8.41
C MET A 17 19.39 12.94 7.17
N ARG A 18 20.63 13.07 6.66
CA ARG A 18 20.95 13.82 5.42
C ARG A 18 22.07 13.15 4.67
N ILE A 19 21.91 13.05 3.36
CA ILE A 19 22.98 12.61 2.46
C ILE A 19 23.74 13.86 2.00
N ALA A 20 25.07 13.73 1.89
CA ALA A 20 25.93 14.78 1.38
C ALA A 20 26.95 14.20 0.40
N TYR A 21 27.02 14.82 -0.78
CA TYR A 21 27.86 14.39 -1.90
C TYR A 21 29.18 15.14 -1.97
N ASP A 22 29.31 16.27 -1.24
CA ASP A 22 30.54 17.06 -1.17
C ASP A 22 30.74 17.70 0.22
N GLU A 23 31.88 18.42 0.39
CA GLU A 23 32.23 19.04 1.65
C GLU A 23 31.28 20.19 2.05
N LYS A 24 30.74 20.93 1.07
CA LYS A 24 29.81 22.02 1.33
C LYS A 24 28.49 21.47 1.90
N GLU A 25 27.94 20.45 1.25
CA GLU A 25 26.72 19.78 1.71
C GLU A 25 26.89 19.13 3.08
N VAL A 26 28.08 18.56 3.37
CA VAL A 26 28.37 18.04 4.72
C VAL A 26 28.31 19.14 5.77
N ARG A 27 28.93 20.33 5.53
CA ARG A 27 28.92 21.43 6.49
C ARG A 27 27.52 21.97 6.76
N GLU A 28 26.74 22.13 5.71
CA GLU A 28 25.34 22.60 5.78
C GLU A 28 24.47 21.56 6.46
N GLY A 29 24.55 20.31 6.02
CA GLY A 29 23.79 19.16 6.53
C GLY A 29 24.10 18.86 7.99
N PHE A 30 25.38 18.94 8.40
CA PHE A 30 25.79 18.74 9.78
C PHE A 30 25.17 19.78 10.73
N LYS A 31 25.21 21.07 10.35
CA LYS A 31 24.62 22.14 11.16
C LYS A 31 23.08 21.94 11.30
N ALA A 32 22.43 21.61 10.23
CA ALA A 32 20.98 21.39 10.22
C ALA A 32 20.59 20.13 11.02
N ALA A 33 21.29 18.99 10.81
CA ALA A 33 21.05 17.76 11.56
C ALA A 33 21.29 17.93 13.07
N ARG A 34 22.31 18.69 13.45
CA ARG A 34 22.62 19.01 14.86
C ARG A 34 21.51 19.81 15.53
N ASN A 35 20.98 20.84 14.85
CA ASN A 35 19.88 21.64 15.37
C ASN A 35 18.60 20.79 15.55
N GLU A 36 18.28 19.96 14.58
CA GLU A 36 17.15 19.06 14.62
C GLU A 36 17.32 17.98 15.72
N ALA A 37 18.52 17.43 15.87
CA ALA A 37 18.83 16.46 16.93
C ALA A 37 18.63 17.05 18.33
N ARG A 38 19.07 18.31 18.53
CA ARG A 38 18.88 19.03 19.79
C ARG A 38 17.40 19.26 20.09
N SER A 39 16.62 19.71 19.11
CA SER A 39 15.20 20.02 19.31
C SER A 39 14.34 18.78 19.50
N SER A 40 14.62 17.70 18.74
CA SER A 40 13.78 16.50 18.73
C SER A 40 14.16 15.46 19.77
N PHE A 41 15.45 15.34 20.10
CA PHE A 41 15.96 14.26 20.97
C PHE A 41 16.70 14.78 22.22
N GLY A 42 16.92 16.08 22.34
CA GLY A 42 17.70 16.67 23.44
C GLY A 42 19.21 16.33 23.42
N ASP A 43 19.68 15.68 22.35
CA ASP A 43 21.06 15.24 22.17
C ASP A 43 21.55 15.69 20.80
N GLU A 44 22.61 16.51 20.77
CA GLU A 44 23.13 17.10 19.54
C GLU A 44 24.28 16.32 18.88
N ARG A 45 24.60 15.12 19.39
CA ARG A 45 25.64 14.27 18.81
C ARG A 45 25.26 13.79 17.44
N ILE A 46 26.20 13.88 16.50
CA ILE A 46 26.03 13.49 15.11
C ILE A 46 27.01 12.38 14.76
N LEU A 47 26.52 11.38 14.06
CA LEU A 47 27.30 10.33 13.43
C LEU A 47 27.39 10.62 11.92
N ILE A 48 28.57 10.43 11.34
CA ILE A 48 28.77 10.48 9.89
C ILE A 48 29.29 9.12 9.46
N GLU A 49 28.63 8.54 8.49
CA GLU A 49 28.99 7.23 7.95
C GLU A 49 29.03 7.25 6.42
N LYS A 50 29.64 6.23 5.81
CA LYS A 50 29.61 6.05 4.36
C LYS A 50 28.17 5.80 3.92
N PHE A 51 27.71 6.59 2.96
CA PHE A 51 26.45 6.29 2.26
C PHE A 51 26.72 5.29 1.12
N VAL A 52 25.94 4.23 1.08
CA VAL A 52 25.97 3.20 0.03
C VAL A 52 24.88 3.53 -0.95
N GLU A 53 25.22 3.63 -2.25
CA GLU A 53 24.25 3.92 -3.31
C GLU A 53 23.49 2.66 -3.73
N LYS A 54 22.18 2.80 -3.98
CA LYS A 54 21.27 1.70 -4.32
C LYS A 54 21.45 0.45 -3.44
N PRO A 55 21.49 0.62 -2.11
CA PRO A 55 21.75 -0.51 -1.24
C PRO A 55 20.49 -1.37 -1.10
N ARG A 56 20.72 -2.61 -0.65
CA ARG A 56 19.65 -3.42 -0.09
C ARG A 56 19.63 -3.31 1.42
N HIS A 57 18.45 -3.30 1.99
CA HIS A 57 18.23 -3.44 3.41
C HIS A 57 17.85 -4.90 3.69
N ILE A 58 18.81 -5.63 4.21
CA ILE A 58 18.67 -7.05 4.52
C ILE A 58 18.96 -7.27 6.00
N GLU A 59 18.12 -8.05 6.64
CA GLU A 59 18.19 -8.26 8.09
C GLU A 59 18.20 -9.73 8.43
N ILE A 60 18.86 -10.08 9.54
CA ILE A 60 18.97 -11.46 10.02
C ILE A 60 18.15 -11.61 11.29
N GLN A 61 17.16 -12.52 11.27
CA GLN A 61 16.44 -12.90 12.47
C GLN A 61 17.33 -13.76 13.37
N VAL A 62 17.55 -13.32 14.61
CA VAL A 62 18.22 -14.13 15.64
C VAL A 62 17.22 -14.56 16.69
N LEU A 63 17.50 -15.71 17.32
CA LEU A 63 16.76 -16.24 18.43
C LEU A 63 17.76 -16.80 19.44
N GLY A 64 17.73 -16.28 20.67
CA GLY A 64 18.62 -16.68 21.76
C GLY A 64 17.85 -17.20 22.96
N ASP A 65 18.44 -18.11 23.74
CA ASP A 65 17.92 -18.53 25.03
C ASP A 65 18.80 -18.07 26.20
N LYS A 66 18.28 -18.18 27.42
CA LYS A 66 19.01 -17.81 28.65
C LYS A 66 20.16 -18.76 29.02
N HIS A 67 20.43 -19.76 28.19
CA HIS A 67 21.47 -20.76 28.38
C HIS A 67 22.66 -20.56 27.44
N GLY A 68 22.67 -19.47 26.67
CA GLY A 68 23.75 -19.10 25.74
C GLY A 68 23.64 -19.75 24.36
N ASN A 69 22.54 -20.45 24.07
CA ASN A 69 22.28 -20.92 22.71
C ASN A 69 21.71 -19.77 21.89
N VAL A 70 22.31 -19.47 20.76
CA VAL A 70 21.85 -18.44 19.80
C VAL A 70 21.92 -19.05 18.41
N ILE A 71 20.82 -18.96 17.68
CA ILE A 71 20.69 -19.36 16.27
C ILE A 71 20.23 -18.18 15.43
N HIS A 72 20.42 -18.26 14.11
CA HIS A 72 19.76 -17.35 13.17
C HIS A 72 18.74 -18.10 12.31
N LEU A 73 17.65 -17.42 11.98
CA LEU A 73 16.57 -17.93 11.12
C LEU A 73 16.63 -17.28 9.73
N ASN A 74 17.84 -17.19 9.18
CA ASN A 74 18.13 -16.58 7.90
C ASN A 74 17.68 -15.12 7.78
N GLU A 75 17.63 -14.63 6.55
CA GLU A 75 17.36 -13.21 6.28
C GLU A 75 15.92 -12.93 5.85
N ARG A 76 15.58 -11.65 6.01
CA ARG A 76 14.48 -10.96 5.33
C ARG A 76 15.04 -9.87 4.43
N GLU A 77 14.44 -9.68 3.27
CA GLU A 77 14.69 -8.59 2.35
C GLU A 77 13.68 -7.48 2.61
N CYS A 78 14.13 -6.31 3.03
CA CYS A 78 13.29 -5.20 3.46
C CYS A 78 13.56 -3.92 2.65
N SER A 79 14.03 -4.05 1.41
CA SER A 79 14.48 -2.91 0.60
C SER A 79 13.35 -2.05 0.04
N VAL A 80 12.14 -2.59 -0.12
CA VAL A 80 11.03 -1.80 -0.65
C VAL A 80 10.48 -0.89 0.45
N GLN A 81 10.95 0.35 0.44
CA GLN A 81 10.69 1.34 1.49
C GLN A 81 10.22 2.66 0.88
N ARG A 82 9.39 3.38 1.63
CA ARG A 82 9.01 4.76 1.36
C ARG A 82 9.40 5.64 2.55
N ARG A 83 10.29 6.62 2.33
CA ARG A 83 10.79 7.49 3.40
C ARG A 83 11.34 6.69 4.61
N ASN A 84 12.12 5.64 4.33
CA ASN A 84 12.68 4.70 5.30
C ASN A 84 11.64 3.82 6.04
N GLN A 85 10.37 3.86 5.67
CA GLN A 85 9.35 2.97 6.18
C GLN A 85 9.20 1.76 5.24
N LYS A 86 9.32 0.56 5.77
CA LYS A 86 9.15 -0.70 5.02
C LYS A 86 7.70 -0.81 4.53
N VAL A 87 7.51 -1.27 3.30
CA VAL A 87 6.20 -1.37 2.64
C VAL A 87 5.92 -2.80 2.18
N LEU A 88 6.95 -3.46 1.63
CA LEU A 88 6.94 -4.86 1.23
C LEU A 88 8.20 -5.52 1.75
N GLU A 89 8.04 -6.69 2.35
CA GLU A 89 9.12 -7.52 2.87
C GLU A 89 9.01 -8.95 2.34
N GLU A 90 10.13 -9.62 2.21
CA GLU A 90 10.13 -11.01 1.75
C GLU A 90 11.21 -11.87 2.43
N ALA A 91 10.99 -13.16 2.48
CA ALA A 91 11.96 -14.14 2.88
C ALA A 91 11.89 -15.36 1.95
N PRO A 92 13.08 -15.87 1.51
CA PRO A 92 14.41 -15.30 1.64
C PRO A 92 14.65 -14.10 0.70
N SER A 93 15.82 -13.46 0.74
CA SER A 93 16.20 -12.42 -0.21
C SER A 93 16.46 -13.01 -1.61
N PRO A 94 15.89 -12.40 -2.69
CA PRO A 94 16.20 -12.81 -4.06
C PRO A 94 17.63 -12.46 -4.50
N PHE A 95 18.35 -11.69 -3.69
CA PHE A 95 19.68 -11.18 -4.01
C PHE A 95 20.82 -11.99 -3.41
N LEU A 96 20.64 -12.52 -2.19
CA LEU A 96 21.71 -13.21 -1.49
C LEU A 96 21.95 -14.61 -2.03
N ASP A 97 23.22 -14.92 -2.24
CA ASP A 97 23.66 -16.31 -2.40
C ASP A 97 23.87 -16.99 -1.03
N LYS A 98 23.94 -18.31 -1.04
CA LYS A 98 24.10 -19.13 0.16
C LYS A 98 25.33 -18.73 0.99
N LYS A 99 26.46 -18.41 0.35
CA LYS A 99 27.70 -18.06 1.03
C LYS A 99 27.57 -16.72 1.78
N THR A 100 26.94 -15.72 1.16
CA THR A 100 26.73 -14.41 1.80
C THR A 100 25.73 -14.53 2.95
N ARG A 101 24.64 -15.28 2.76
CA ARG A 101 23.65 -15.59 3.82
C ARG A 101 24.32 -16.23 5.05
N GLU A 102 25.15 -17.25 4.84
CA GLU A 102 25.87 -17.93 5.94
C GLU A 102 26.81 -16.97 6.69
N LYS A 103 27.52 -16.09 5.98
CA LYS A 103 28.40 -15.10 6.60
C LYS A 103 27.63 -14.06 7.43
N MET A 104 26.54 -13.54 6.87
CA MET A 104 25.68 -12.58 7.58
C MET A 104 25.06 -13.22 8.83
N GLY A 105 24.53 -14.43 8.70
CA GLY A 105 23.97 -15.19 9.82
C GLY A 105 25.00 -15.46 10.92
N ALA A 106 26.21 -15.88 10.56
CA ALA A 106 27.29 -16.10 11.53
C ALA A 106 27.69 -14.81 12.27
N GLN A 107 27.75 -13.68 11.55
CA GLN A 107 28.03 -12.38 12.17
C GLN A 107 26.91 -11.94 13.10
N ALA A 108 25.63 -12.11 12.72
CA ALA A 108 24.49 -11.78 13.56
C ALA A 108 24.47 -12.61 14.87
N VAL A 109 24.75 -13.91 14.77
CA VAL A 109 24.89 -14.79 15.95
C VAL A 109 26.07 -14.34 16.84
N ALA A 110 27.22 -13.99 16.24
CA ALA A 110 28.36 -13.51 17.01
C ALA A 110 28.07 -12.18 17.75
N LEU A 111 27.36 -11.25 17.10
CA LEU A 111 26.93 -10.02 17.73
C LEU A 111 25.97 -10.27 18.90
N ALA A 112 24.96 -11.11 18.69
CA ALA A 112 23.99 -11.44 19.73
C ALA A 112 24.66 -12.14 20.95
N LYS A 113 25.61 -13.05 20.71
CA LYS A 113 26.39 -13.71 21.78
C LYS A 113 27.30 -12.73 22.52
N ALA A 114 27.88 -11.73 21.84
CA ALA A 114 28.77 -10.76 22.45
C ALA A 114 28.07 -9.85 23.48
N VAL A 115 26.75 -9.77 23.45
CA VAL A 115 25.92 -8.96 24.35
C VAL A 115 24.99 -9.82 25.21
N ASP A 116 25.22 -11.14 25.25
CA ASP A 116 24.41 -12.12 25.99
C ASP A 116 22.90 -11.98 25.69
N TYR A 117 22.56 -11.77 24.39
CA TYR A 117 21.19 -11.53 23.96
C TYR A 117 20.34 -12.78 24.07
N ASP A 118 19.17 -12.67 24.68
CA ASP A 118 18.11 -13.67 24.69
C ASP A 118 16.84 -13.16 24.02
N SER A 119 15.90 -14.08 23.67
CA SER A 119 14.67 -13.79 22.93
C SER A 119 14.86 -13.62 21.42
N ALA A 120 13.79 -13.20 20.71
CA ALA A 120 13.84 -12.87 19.30
C ALA A 120 14.37 -11.44 19.08
N GLY A 121 15.35 -11.31 18.21
CA GLY A 121 15.91 -10.02 17.82
C GLY A 121 16.31 -10.03 16.35
N THR A 122 16.64 -8.88 15.81
CA THR A 122 16.98 -8.73 14.40
C THR A 122 18.22 -7.88 14.25
N VAL A 123 19.19 -8.36 13.47
CA VAL A 123 20.39 -7.61 13.09
C VAL A 123 20.21 -7.11 11.68
N GLU A 124 20.18 -5.81 11.51
CA GLU A 124 19.98 -5.13 10.22
C GLU A 124 21.31 -4.81 9.54
N PHE A 125 21.35 -4.99 8.23
CA PHE A 125 22.50 -4.74 7.38
C PHE A 125 22.13 -3.94 6.14
N ILE A 126 23.06 -3.12 5.69
CA ILE A 126 23.07 -2.54 4.35
C ILE A 126 23.98 -3.38 3.48
N VAL A 127 23.48 -3.82 2.33
CA VAL A 127 24.21 -4.67 1.38
C VAL A 127 24.37 -3.92 0.07
N ASP A 128 25.60 -3.77 -0.40
CA ASP A 128 25.90 -3.11 -1.67
C ASP A 128 25.67 -4.03 -2.88
N PRO A 129 25.69 -3.50 -4.12
CA PRO A 129 25.50 -4.31 -5.33
C PRO A 129 26.54 -5.45 -5.50
N ASP A 130 27.72 -5.32 -4.89
CA ASP A 130 28.81 -6.32 -4.92
C ASP A 130 28.67 -7.36 -3.80
N LYS A 131 27.55 -7.32 -3.02
CA LYS A 131 27.25 -8.20 -1.88
C LYS A 131 28.19 -8.02 -0.69
N ASN A 132 28.88 -6.88 -0.57
CA ASN A 132 29.47 -6.50 0.67
C ASN A 132 28.39 -6.01 1.63
N PHE A 133 28.43 -6.44 2.87
CA PHE A 133 27.43 -6.10 3.85
C PHE A 133 28.03 -5.37 5.05
N TYR A 134 27.28 -4.43 5.57
CA TYR A 134 27.69 -3.54 6.65
C TYR A 134 26.62 -3.55 7.72
N PHE A 135 27.03 -3.72 8.97
CA PHE A 135 26.12 -3.65 10.12
C PHE A 135 25.47 -2.27 10.21
N LEU A 136 24.17 -2.24 10.39
CA LEU A 136 23.39 -1.02 10.58
C LEU A 136 23.00 -0.84 12.04
N GLU A 137 22.18 -1.74 12.56
CA GLU A 137 21.72 -1.73 13.94
C GLU A 137 21.21 -3.12 14.36
N MET A 138 20.91 -3.27 15.67
CA MET A 138 20.21 -4.42 16.19
C MET A 138 18.89 -3.99 16.84
N ASN A 139 17.79 -4.56 16.39
CA ASN A 139 16.50 -4.40 17.02
C ASN A 139 16.26 -5.52 18.05
N THR A 140 16.24 -5.13 19.32
CA THR A 140 16.10 -6.04 20.46
C THR A 140 14.62 -6.31 20.80
N ARG A 141 13.85 -6.64 19.79
CA ARG A 141 12.41 -6.89 19.84
C ARG A 141 11.97 -7.71 18.64
N LEU A 142 10.77 -8.26 18.70
CA LEU A 142 10.10 -8.79 17.51
C LEU A 142 9.79 -7.64 16.52
N GLN A 143 10.00 -7.88 15.25
CA GLN A 143 9.67 -6.91 14.21
C GLN A 143 8.32 -7.21 13.54
N VAL A 144 7.76 -6.21 12.87
CA VAL A 144 6.46 -6.31 12.17
C VAL A 144 6.50 -7.45 11.15
N GLU A 145 7.56 -7.56 10.39
CA GLU A 145 7.82 -8.48 9.29
C GLU A 145 8.22 -9.90 9.71
N HIS A 146 8.07 -10.27 10.99
CA HIS A 146 8.35 -11.64 11.46
C HIS A 146 7.56 -12.74 10.73
N PRO A 147 6.33 -12.51 10.23
CA PRO A 147 5.54 -13.56 9.59
C PRO A 147 6.21 -14.20 8.36
N VAL A 148 6.99 -13.45 7.56
CA VAL A 148 7.68 -14.06 6.42
C VAL A 148 8.76 -15.07 6.84
N THR A 149 9.39 -14.83 8.01
CA THR A 149 10.32 -15.81 8.61
C THR A 149 9.56 -17.02 9.16
N GLU A 150 8.46 -16.79 9.88
CA GLU A 150 7.64 -17.86 10.45
C GLU A 150 7.13 -18.82 9.37
N LEU A 151 6.55 -18.27 8.29
CA LEU A 151 6.01 -19.07 7.19
C LEU A 151 7.09 -19.86 6.44
N THR A 152 8.30 -19.29 6.25
CA THR A 152 9.39 -19.97 5.54
C THR A 152 10.16 -20.98 6.39
N HIS A 153 9.95 -20.98 7.71
CA HIS A 153 10.66 -21.89 8.63
C HIS A 153 9.72 -22.82 9.41
N GLY A 154 8.39 -22.62 9.30
CA GLY A 154 7.41 -23.41 10.04
C GLY A 154 7.49 -23.21 11.57
N LEU A 155 7.77 -21.98 12.01
CA LEU A 155 7.95 -21.61 13.41
C LEU A 155 6.98 -20.50 13.81
N ASP A 156 6.64 -20.46 15.08
CA ASP A 156 5.97 -19.32 15.74
C ASP A 156 7.00 -18.63 16.66
N LEU A 157 7.43 -17.43 16.26
CA LEU A 157 8.43 -16.65 16.99
C LEU A 157 7.89 -16.13 18.33
N VAL A 158 6.60 -15.83 18.41
CA VAL A 158 5.97 -15.38 19.65
C VAL A 158 5.94 -16.53 20.67
N GLU A 159 5.61 -17.75 20.24
CA GLU A 159 5.71 -18.95 21.07
C GLU A 159 7.14 -19.15 21.55
N GLN A 160 8.14 -19.04 20.67
CA GLN A 160 9.55 -19.18 21.06
C GLN A 160 9.96 -18.12 22.09
N MET A 161 9.54 -16.88 21.94
CA MET A 161 9.79 -15.81 22.92
C MET A 161 9.19 -16.14 24.29
N ILE A 162 7.98 -16.67 24.35
CA ILE A 162 7.31 -17.08 25.59
C ILE A 162 8.08 -18.23 26.25
N ARG A 163 8.50 -19.24 25.49
CA ARG A 163 9.30 -20.38 25.99
C ARG A 163 10.64 -19.93 26.55
N VAL A 164 11.34 -19.04 25.84
CA VAL A 164 12.61 -18.46 26.32
C VAL A 164 12.40 -17.64 27.59
N ALA A 165 11.34 -16.83 27.66
CA ALA A 165 10.99 -16.06 28.85
C ALA A 165 10.71 -16.97 30.06
N ALA A 166 10.08 -18.12 29.82
CA ALA A 166 9.85 -19.19 30.82
C ALA A 166 11.13 -19.94 31.27
N GLY A 167 12.28 -19.65 30.60
CA GLY A 167 13.57 -20.27 30.93
C GLY A 167 13.86 -21.58 30.20
N GLU A 168 13.05 -21.93 29.19
CA GLU A 168 13.28 -23.12 28.37
C GLU A 168 14.52 -22.92 27.46
N LYS A 169 15.20 -24.01 27.14
CA LYS A 169 16.24 -24.04 26.13
C LYS A 169 15.60 -24.06 24.73
N LEU A 170 16.29 -23.48 23.76
CA LEU A 170 15.88 -23.63 22.37
C LEU A 170 15.81 -25.11 21.99
N ALA A 171 14.67 -25.53 21.45
CA ALA A 171 14.48 -26.89 20.94
C ALA A 171 15.16 -27.16 19.59
N LEU A 172 15.65 -26.09 18.94
CA LEU A 172 16.24 -26.10 17.60
C LEU A 172 17.74 -25.83 17.67
N ALA A 173 18.52 -26.60 16.93
CA ALA A 173 19.91 -26.29 16.64
C ALA A 173 19.99 -25.54 15.28
N GLN A 174 21.11 -24.83 15.03
CA GLN A 174 21.31 -24.13 13.75
C GLN A 174 21.22 -25.08 12.53
N SER A 175 21.60 -26.35 12.68
CA SER A 175 21.49 -27.37 11.64
C SER A 175 20.07 -27.75 11.24
N ASP A 176 19.10 -27.47 12.10
CA ASP A 176 17.70 -27.83 11.91
C ASP A 176 16.93 -26.74 11.16
N VAL A 177 17.52 -25.54 11.11
CA VAL A 177 16.95 -24.37 10.43
C VAL A 177 17.02 -24.55 8.91
N LYS A 178 15.85 -24.63 8.28
CA LYS A 178 15.71 -24.79 6.82
C LYS A 178 14.73 -23.75 6.30
N ILE A 179 15.02 -23.25 5.09
CA ILE A 179 14.09 -22.38 4.36
C ILE A 179 13.20 -23.29 3.50
N GLU A 180 11.89 -23.16 3.66
CA GLU A 180 10.88 -23.87 2.87
C GLU A 180 10.01 -22.87 2.09
N GLY A 181 10.18 -22.85 0.78
CA GLY A 181 9.44 -21.95 -0.10
C GLY A 181 9.87 -20.49 0.02
N TRP A 182 8.90 -19.60 -0.16
CA TRP A 182 9.05 -18.15 -0.19
C TRP A 182 7.83 -17.47 0.41
N ALA A 183 8.01 -16.38 1.14
CA ALA A 183 6.92 -15.57 1.66
C ALA A 183 7.15 -14.09 1.34
N VAL A 184 6.08 -13.39 0.99
CA VAL A 184 6.08 -11.94 0.74
C VAL A 184 4.97 -11.31 1.57
N GLU A 185 5.32 -10.30 2.34
CA GLU A 185 4.42 -9.52 3.19
C GLU A 185 4.17 -8.13 2.57
N ALA A 186 2.94 -7.67 2.65
CA ALA A 186 2.55 -6.31 2.35
C ALA A 186 1.94 -5.66 3.58
N ARG A 187 2.42 -4.46 3.92
CA ARG A 187 1.83 -3.65 4.98
C ARG A 187 0.69 -2.83 4.44
N LEU A 188 -0.53 -3.21 4.83
CA LEU A 188 -1.73 -2.45 4.50
C LEU A 188 -1.88 -1.28 5.46
N TYR A 189 -1.78 -0.07 4.94
CA TYR A 189 -1.91 1.17 5.69
C TYR A 189 -3.15 1.97 5.29
N ALA A 190 -3.74 2.66 6.26
CA ALA A 190 -4.77 3.68 6.04
C ALA A 190 -4.12 4.98 5.54
N GLU A 191 -3.70 4.98 4.28
CA GLU A 191 -3.03 6.08 3.59
C GLU A 191 -3.62 6.25 2.19
N ASP A 192 -3.71 7.49 1.73
CA ASP A 192 -4.15 7.78 0.36
C ASP A 192 -2.93 7.86 -0.59
N PRO A 193 -2.66 6.82 -1.39
CA PRO A 193 -1.50 6.80 -2.26
C PRO A 193 -1.58 7.82 -3.39
N TYR A 194 -2.78 8.26 -3.78
CA TYR A 194 -3.00 9.27 -4.82
C TYR A 194 -2.75 10.69 -4.34
N ARG A 195 -2.71 10.89 -3.03
CA ARG A 195 -2.42 12.19 -2.38
C ARG A 195 -1.11 12.14 -1.60
N GLY A 196 -0.06 11.53 -2.19
CA GLY A 196 1.26 11.47 -1.56
C GLY A 196 1.33 10.63 -0.28
N PHE A 197 0.41 9.66 -0.12
CA PHE A 197 0.28 8.80 1.07
C PHE A 197 -0.08 9.57 2.34
N LEU A 198 -0.95 10.55 2.19
CA LEU A 198 -1.50 11.21 3.37
C LEU A 198 -2.29 10.21 4.22
N PRO A 199 -2.17 10.28 5.56
CA PRO A 199 -2.97 9.46 6.45
C PRO A 199 -4.46 9.62 6.18
N SER A 200 -5.19 8.51 6.11
CA SER A 200 -6.63 8.47 5.95
C SER A 200 -7.26 7.94 7.23
N ILE A 201 -7.68 8.84 8.07
CA ILE A 201 -8.30 8.51 9.36
C ILE A 201 -9.82 8.40 9.23
N GLY A 202 -10.44 7.70 10.14
CA GLY A 202 -11.89 7.54 10.19
C GLY A 202 -12.32 6.12 10.47
N ARG A 203 -13.61 5.86 10.24
CA ARG A 203 -14.23 4.55 10.51
C ARG A 203 -14.15 3.63 9.30
N LEU A 204 -13.77 2.39 9.51
CA LEU A 204 -13.90 1.30 8.56
C LEU A 204 -15.38 0.92 8.41
N THR A 205 -16.05 1.45 7.40
CA THR A 205 -17.49 1.20 7.17
C THR A 205 -17.74 -0.18 6.58
N ARG A 206 -16.74 -0.73 5.87
CA ARG A 206 -16.70 -2.10 5.39
C ARG A 206 -15.27 -2.60 5.38
N TYR A 207 -15.05 -3.79 5.91
CA TYR A 207 -13.75 -4.46 5.91
C TYR A 207 -13.93 -5.95 5.66
N ILE A 208 -13.46 -6.41 4.50
CA ILE A 208 -13.56 -7.82 4.09
C ILE A 208 -12.15 -8.32 3.83
N GLU A 209 -11.76 -9.33 4.59
CA GLU A 209 -10.51 -10.07 4.41
C GLU A 209 -10.76 -11.31 3.55
N PRO A 210 -9.81 -11.68 2.66
CA PRO A 210 -9.87 -12.99 2.01
C PRO A 210 -9.65 -14.11 3.03
N GLU A 211 -10.18 -15.28 2.74
CA GLU A 211 -9.99 -16.46 3.60
C GLU A 211 -8.52 -16.87 3.68
N GLU A 212 -8.04 -17.10 4.89
CA GLU A 212 -6.69 -17.59 5.15
C GLU A 212 -6.54 -19.07 4.76
N GLY A 213 -5.30 -19.51 4.60
CA GLY A 213 -4.94 -20.87 4.23
C GLY A 213 -4.63 -21.01 2.75
N LYS A 214 -4.88 -22.19 2.17
CA LYS A 214 -4.57 -22.45 0.75
C LYS A 214 -5.44 -21.60 -0.16
N SER A 215 -4.82 -20.76 -0.97
CA SER A 215 -5.46 -19.87 -1.91
C SER A 215 -4.70 -19.88 -3.24
N GLY A 216 -5.35 -20.39 -4.30
CA GLY A 216 -4.78 -20.39 -5.65
C GLY A 216 -3.32 -20.87 -5.72
N PRO A 217 -2.36 -19.99 -6.03
CA PRO A 217 -0.96 -20.35 -6.24
C PRO A 217 -0.18 -20.70 -4.96
N GLY A 218 -0.73 -20.39 -3.77
CA GLY A 218 0.00 -20.52 -2.51
C GLY A 218 -0.87 -20.65 -1.27
N THR A 219 -0.39 -20.06 -0.20
CA THR A 219 -1.07 -19.96 1.11
C THR A 219 -1.13 -18.50 1.51
N LEU A 220 -2.20 -18.11 2.16
CA LEU A 220 -2.45 -16.76 2.65
C LEU A 220 -2.49 -16.73 4.18
N ARG A 221 -1.87 -15.72 4.77
CA ARG A 221 -2.00 -15.32 6.17
C ARG A 221 -2.32 -13.82 6.26
N ILE A 222 -3.19 -13.44 7.18
CA ILE A 222 -3.53 -12.04 7.46
C ILE A 222 -3.41 -11.78 8.96
N ASP A 223 -2.53 -10.86 9.33
CA ASP A 223 -2.43 -10.39 10.71
C ASP A 223 -3.11 -9.01 10.79
N SER A 224 -4.38 -9.00 11.14
CA SER A 224 -5.21 -7.79 11.22
C SER A 224 -5.16 -7.16 12.60
N GLY A 225 -5.05 -5.84 12.64
CA GLY A 225 -5.13 -5.04 13.87
C GLY A 225 -6.51 -4.43 14.11
N VAL A 226 -7.44 -4.59 13.18
CA VAL A 226 -8.76 -3.92 13.18
C VAL A 226 -9.86 -4.85 12.69
N ARG A 227 -11.11 -4.41 12.89
CA ARG A 227 -12.33 -5.06 12.40
C ARG A 227 -13.23 -4.05 11.71
N GLU A 228 -14.20 -4.53 10.95
CA GLU A 228 -15.27 -3.68 10.42
C GLU A 228 -15.96 -2.91 11.55
N GLY A 229 -16.09 -1.59 11.39
CA GLY A 229 -16.65 -0.70 12.40
C GLY A 229 -15.63 -0.01 13.30
N ASP A 230 -14.38 -0.48 13.34
CA ASP A 230 -13.31 0.16 14.11
C ASP A 230 -12.91 1.51 13.46
N GLU A 231 -12.27 2.35 14.27
CA GLU A 231 -11.79 3.67 13.85
C GLU A 231 -10.26 3.71 13.82
N ILE A 232 -9.70 4.16 12.69
CA ILE A 232 -8.27 4.43 12.57
C ILE A 232 -7.99 5.80 13.15
N SER A 233 -7.20 5.81 14.22
CA SER A 233 -6.87 7.02 14.99
C SER A 233 -5.68 7.76 14.39
N MET A 234 -5.70 9.09 14.48
CA MET A 234 -4.57 9.95 14.10
C MET A 234 -3.36 9.86 15.07
N PHE A 235 -3.52 9.25 16.24
CA PHE A 235 -2.50 9.22 17.29
C PHE A 235 -1.58 8.00 17.24
N TYR A 236 -1.89 7.01 16.40
CA TYR A 236 -1.17 5.75 16.28
C TYR A 236 -0.70 5.51 14.85
N ASP A 237 0.05 4.43 14.67
CA ASP A 237 0.44 3.95 13.34
C ASP A 237 -0.81 3.59 12.51
N PRO A 238 -0.90 4.00 11.23
CA PRO A 238 -2.08 3.78 10.39
C PRO A 238 -2.19 2.34 9.85
N MET A 239 -1.43 1.39 10.35
CA MET A 239 -1.44 0.01 9.88
C MET A 239 -2.79 -0.65 10.16
N ILE A 240 -3.44 -1.12 9.09
CA ILE A 240 -4.69 -1.88 9.14
C ILE A 240 -4.37 -3.36 9.37
N ALA A 241 -3.51 -3.91 8.51
CA ALA A 241 -3.15 -5.32 8.53
C ALA A 241 -1.80 -5.57 7.86
N LYS A 242 -1.25 -6.76 8.12
CA LYS A 242 -0.21 -7.37 7.30
C LYS A 242 -0.88 -8.46 6.46
N VAL A 243 -0.62 -8.47 5.16
CA VAL A 243 -1.12 -9.48 4.23
C VAL A 243 0.09 -10.24 3.70
N ILE A 244 0.13 -11.55 3.92
CA ILE A 244 1.30 -12.36 3.63
C ILE A 244 0.93 -13.51 2.68
N GLY A 245 1.55 -13.52 1.49
CA GLY A 245 1.46 -14.63 0.54
C GLY A 245 2.67 -15.55 0.68
N GLN A 246 2.44 -16.86 0.78
CA GLN A 246 3.47 -17.89 0.77
C GLN A 246 3.32 -18.79 -0.45
N GLY A 247 4.43 -19.19 -1.05
CA GLY A 247 4.44 -20.11 -2.20
C GLY A 247 5.69 -20.98 -2.25
N ALA A 248 5.67 -22.01 -3.09
CA ALA A 248 6.86 -22.86 -3.31
C ALA A 248 8.00 -22.09 -4.02
N THR A 249 7.68 -21.00 -4.70
CA THR A 249 8.61 -20.09 -5.37
C THR A 249 8.23 -18.66 -5.09
N ARG A 250 9.16 -17.72 -5.30
CA ARG A 250 8.92 -16.29 -5.15
C ARG A 250 7.73 -15.81 -5.98
N GLU A 251 7.65 -16.23 -7.24
CA GLU A 251 6.54 -15.87 -8.13
C GLU A 251 5.18 -16.30 -7.56
N LYS A 252 5.10 -17.55 -7.06
CA LYS A 252 3.86 -18.05 -6.46
C LYS A 252 3.48 -17.33 -5.18
N ALA A 253 4.47 -16.91 -4.37
CA ALA A 253 4.21 -16.10 -3.19
C ALA A 253 3.68 -14.71 -3.57
N ILE A 254 4.28 -14.06 -4.57
CA ILE A 254 3.82 -12.78 -5.12
C ILE A 254 2.39 -12.91 -5.70
N ASP A 255 2.13 -13.98 -6.46
CA ASP A 255 0.80 -14.19 -7.05
C ASP A 255 -0.27 -14.43 -5.98
N ALA A 256 0.05 -15.21 -4.93
CA ALA A 256 -0.86 -15.43 -3.80
C ALA A 256 -1.18 -14.11 -3.07
N LEU A 257 -0.17 -13.28 -2.82
CA LEU A 257 -0.34 -11.96 -2.20
C LEU A 257 -1.16 -11.01 -3.10
N SER A 258 -0.88 -11.03 -4.41
CA SER A 258 -1.61 -10.19 -5.37
C SER A 258 -3.09 -10.56 -5.45
N GLU A 259 -3.42 -11.86 -5.49
CA GLU A 259 -4.81 -12.36 -5.45
C GLU A 259 -5.50 -12.01 -4.11
N ALA A 260 -4.77 -12.05 -3.01
CA ALA A 260 -5.29 -11.64 -1.71
C ALA A 260 -5.67 -10.16 -1.69
N LEU A 261 -4.82 -9.28 -2.22
CA LEU A 261 -5.10 -7.84 -2.31
C LEU A 261 -6.30 -7.52 -3.24
N ASP A 262 -6.53 -8.34 -4.27
CA ASP A 262 -7.72 -8.20 -5.12
C ASP A 262 -9.02 -8.55 -4.39
N ARG A 263 -8.96 -9.50 -3.43
CA ARG A 263 -10.09 -9.94 -2.60
C ARG A 263 -10.23 -9.14 -1.31
N LEU A 264 -9.28 -8.28 -0.99
CA LEU A 264 -9.33 -7.39 0.16
C LEU A 264 -10.19 -6.17 -0.15
N HIS A 265 -11.20 -5.91 0.68
CA HIS A 265 -12.03 -4.72 0.54
C HIS A 265 -11.96 -3.85 1.78
N VAL A 266 -11.63 -2.58 1.58
CA VAL A 266 -11.57 -1.54 2.62
C VAL A 266 -12.42 -0.37 2.15
N ALA A 267 -13.40 0.04 2.96
CA ALA A 267 -14.24 1.22 2.69
C ALA A 267 -14.42 2.08 3.95
N GLY A 268 -14.77 3.35 3.72
CA GLY A 268 -14.87 4.39 4.75
C GLY A 268 -13.61 5.24 4.87
N LEU A 269 -12.47 4.72 4.43
CA LEU A 269 -11.20 5.42 4.34
C LEU A 269 -10.39 4.93 3.12
N GLN A 270 -9.34 5.66 2.78
CA GLN A 270 -8.40 5.24 1.72
C GLN A 270 -7.34 4.30 2.30
N SER A 271 -6.85 3.38 1.47
CA SER A 271 -5.74 2.50 1.80
C SER A 271 -4.70 2.46 0.70
N ASN A 272 -3.48 2.05 1.04
CA ASN A 272 -2.39 1.90 0.07
C ASN A 272 -2.49 0.62 -0.78
N ALA A 273 -3.57 -0.18 -0.66
CA ALA A 273 -3.74 -1.43 -1.41
C ALA A 273 -3.57 -1.28 -2.94
N PRO A 274 -4.07 -0.22 -3.62
CA PRO A 274 -3.81 -0.02 -5.04
C PRO A 274 -2.33 0.13 -5.38
N PHE A 275 -1.58 0.83 -4.55
CA PHE A 275 -0.14 1.00 -4.70
C PHE A 275 0.62 -0.32 -4.48
N LEU A 276 0.27 -1.09 -3.43
CA LEU A 276 0.84 -2.41 -3.18
C LEU A 276 0.67 -3.34 -4.39
N SER A 277 -0.54 -3.38 -4.95
CA SER A 277 -0.83 -4.17 -6.15
C SER A 277 -0.01 -3.71 -7.36
N ALA A 278 0.19 -2.40 -7.52
CA ALA A 278 1.01 -1.85 -8.60
C ALA A 278 2.48 -2.27 -8.49
N VAL A 279 3.05 -2.21 -7.26
CA VAL A 279 4.44 -2.64 -7.02
C VAL A 279 4.60 -4.14 -7.28
N LEU A 280 3.65 -4.98 -6.84
CA LEU A 280 3.70 -6.44 -7.06
C LEU A 280 3.59 -6.83 -8.55
N ASP A 281 2.93 -6.02 -9.36
CA ASP A 281 2.80 -6.22 -10.81
C ASP A 281 3.98 -5.64 -11.61
N GLU A 282 4.83 -4.83 -10.97
CA GLU A 282 5.94 -4.15 -11.62
C GLU A 282 7.03 -5.16 -12.03
N PRO A 283 7.51 -5.16 -13.30
CA PRO A 283 8.45 -6.16 -13.80
C PRO A 283 9.77 -6.25 -13.03
N ASP A 284 10.32 -5.14 -12.56
CA ASP A 284 11.60 -5.15 -11.86
C ASP A 284 11.45 -5.66 -10.42
N PHE A 285 10.30 -5.41 -9.76
CA PHE A 285 9.97 -6.08 -8.51
C PHE A 285 9.88 -7.60 -8.70
N ARG A 286 9.18 -8.06 -9.73
CA ARG A 286 9.04 -9.49 -10.03
C ARG A 286 10.37 -10.18 -10.33
N LYS A 287 11.33 -9.47 -10.96
CA LYS A 287 12.71 -9.95 -11.18
C LYS A 287 13.58 -9.91 -9.91
N GLY A 288 13.12 -9.27 -8.83
CA GLY A 288 13.92 -9.06 -7.63
C GLY A 288 14.97 -7.94 -7.77
N ALA A 289 14.82 -7.05 -8.75
CA ALA A 289 15.70 -5.89 -8.95
C ALA A 289 15.27 -4.72 -8.06
N ILE A 290 15.33 -4.92 -6.75
CA ILE A 290 14.87 -3.99 -5.73
C ILE A 290 16.04 -3.38 -4.94
N HIS A 291 15.86 -2.19 -4.40
CA HIS A 291 16.80 -1.51 -3.50
C HIS A 291 16.07 -0.43 -2.70
N THR A 292 16.70 0.20 -1.72
CA THR A 292 16.02 1.16 -0.82
C THR A 292 15.46 2.39 -1.53
N GLY A 293 15.98 2.75 -2.71
CA GLY A 293 15.45 3.82 -3.56
C GLY A 293 14.41 3.39 -4.60
N TYR A 294 13.98 2.11 -4.58
CA TYR A 294 13.10 1.52 -5.59
C TYR A 294 11.82 2.32 -5.84
N ILE A 295 11.09 2.68 -4.79
CA ILE A 295 9.83 3.41 -4.92
C ILE A 295 10.06 4.80 -5.53
N ALA A 296 11.09 5.52 -5.11
CA ALA A 296 11.41 6.84 -5.65
C ALA A 296 11.85 6.79 -7.13
N GLU A 297 12.46 5.69 -7.56
CA GLU A 297 12.90 5.49 -8.95
C GLU A 297 11.72 5.13 -9.87
N HIS A 298 10.78 4.28 -9.41
CA HIS A 298 9.65 3.81 -10.22
C HIS A 298 8.40 4.71 -10.14
N PHE A 299 8.29 5.51 -9.08
CA PHE A 299 7.19 6.44 -8.86
C PHE A 299 7.71 7.84 -8.51
N PRO A 300 8.51 8.49 -9.39
CA PRO A 300 9.16 9.77 -9.09
C PRO A 300 8.18 10.91 -8.84
N ASP A 301 7.04 10.91 -9.53
CA ASP A 301 5.98 11.91 -9.40
C ASP A 301 4.87 11.49 -8.42
N GLY A 302 5.12 10.45 -7.62
CA GLY A 302 4.13 9.82 -6.76
C GLY A 302 3.28 8.79 -7.50
N PHE A 303 2.30 8.23 -6.80
CA PHE A 303 1.40 7.21 -7.34
C PHE A 303 0.14 7.86 -7.91
N THR A 304 -0.11 7.66 -9.19
CA THR A 304 -1.30 8.17 -9.91
C THR A 304 -2.23 7.05 -10.39
N GLY A 305 -2.00 5.81 -9.94
CA GLY A 305 -2.66 4.62 -10.45
C GLY A 305 -1.84 3.92 -11.53
N THR A 306 -2.34 2.79 -12.00
CA THR A 306 -1.73 2.03 -13.10
C THR A 306 -2.52 2.23 -14.38
N ALA A 307 -1.83 2.28 -15.51
CA ALA A 307 -2.50 2.23 -16.80
C ALA A 307 -3.19 0.85 -16.98
N PRO A 308 -4.46 0.82 -17.35
CA PRO A 308 -5.20 -0.42 -17.48
C PRO A 308 -4.70 -1.28 -18.64
N LYS A 309 -4.58 -2.57 -18.41
CA LYS A 309 -4.35 -3.59 -19.46
C LYS A 309 -5.69 -3.89 -20.15
N GLU A 310 -5.63 -4.43 -21.37
CA GLU A 310 -6.84 -4.81 -22.12
C GLU A 310 -7.75 -5.78 -21.35
N SER A 311 -7.15 -6.71 -20.60
CA SER A 311 -7.90 -7.63 -19.72
C SER A 311 -8.67 -6.91 -18.62
N GLN A 312 -8.12 -5.83 -18.06
CA GLN A 312 -8.79 -5.01 -17.04
C GLN A 312 -9.93 -4.20 -17.65
N TRP A 313 -9.77 -3.65 -18.86
CA TRP A 313 -10.87 -3.01 -19.58
C TRP A 313 -12.02 -3.99 -19.80
N ARG A 314 -11.74 -5.19 -20.32
CA ARG A 314 -12.76 -6.24 -20.49
C ARG A 314 -13.48 -6.57 -19.20
N ALA A 315 -12.72 -6.75 -18.12
CA ALA A 315 -13.26 -7.10 -16.82
C ALA A 315 -14.17 -5.99 -16.25
N PHE A 316 -13.74 -4.71 -16.34
CA PHE A 316 -14.51 -3.58 -15.82
C PHE A 316 -15.78 -3.33 -16.64
N VAL A 317 -15.68 -3.39 -17.96
CA VAL A 317 -16.83 -3.21 -18.86
C VAL A 317 -17.86 -4.32 -18.65
N ALA A 318 -17.42 -5.57 -18.52
CA ALA A 318 -18.29 -6.71 -18.26
C ALA A 318 -18.97 -6.60 -16.88
N ALA A 319 -18.19 -6.30 -15.82
CA ALA A 319 -18.72 -6.15 -14.47
C ALA A 319 -19.73 -5.02 -14.37
N ALA A 320 -19.40 -3.82 -14.88
CA ALA A 320 -20.32 -2.68 -14.87
C ALA A 320 -21.63 -2.96 -15.62
N SER A 321 -21.52 -3.62 -16.77
CA SER A 321 -22.69 -3.99 -17.59
C SER A 321 -23.58 -5.00 -16.86
N LEU A 322 -22.99 -6.02 -16.23
CA LEU A 322 -23.72 -7.00 -15.43
C LEU A 322 -24.45 -6.34 -14.27
N VAL A 323 -23.71 -5.59 -13.44
CA VAL A 323 -24.28 -4.91 -12.26
C VAL A 323 -25.45 -4.03 -12.67
N HIS A 324 -25.24 -3.19 -13.69
CA HIS A 324 -26.30 -2.29 -14.19
C HIS A 324 -27.52 -3.05 -14.71
N THR A 325 -27.32 -4.11 -15.50
CA THR A 325 -28.41 -4.94 -16.02
C THR A 325 -29.20 -5.58 -14.90
N VAL A 326 -28.53 -6.14 -13.89
CA VAL A 326 -29.18 -6.75 -12.71
C VAL A 326 -30.05 -5.72 -11.98
N PHE A 327 -29.55 -4.51 -11.74
CA PHE A 327 -30.34 -3.45 -11.09
C PHE A 327 -31.53 -3.00 -11.94
N VAL A 328 -31.36 -2.82 -13.24
CA VAL A 328 -32.46 -2.47 -14.17
C VAL A 328 -33.52 -3.55 -14.21
N GLU A 329 -33.14 -4.82 -14.29
CA GLU A 329 -34.08 -5.93 -14.29
C GLU A 329 -34.81 -6.09 -12.95
N ARG A 330 -34.11 -5.92 -11.82
CA ARG A 330 -34.75 -5.91 -10.49
C ARG A 330 -35.81 -4.81 -10.40
N ALA A 331 -35.46 -3.58 -10.81
CA ALA A 331 -36.38 -2.46 -10.84
C ALA A 331 -37.58 -2.73 -11.75
N ALA A 332 -37.36 -3.44 -12.86
CA ALA A 332 -38.45 -3.80 -13.78
C ALA A 332 -39.40 -4.87 -13.22
N ARG A 333 -39.01 -5.65 -12.22
CA ARG A 333 -39.81 -6.73 -11.59
C ARG A 333 -40.55 -6.28 -10.32
N ILE A 334 -40.43 -5.03 -9.89
CA ILE A 334 -41.19 -4.51 -8.74
C ILE A 334 -42.69 -4.66 -8.98
N PRO A 335 -43.47 -5.27 -8.04
CA PRO A 335 -44.91 -5.49 -8.21
C PRO A 335 -45.68 -4.16 -8.22
N GLY A 336 -46.87 -4.15 -8.79
CA GLY A 336 -47.74 -2.96 -8.88
C GLY A 336 -47.49 -2.09 -10.10
N ARG A 337 -46.68 -2.50 -11.05
CA ARG A 337 -46.45 -1.76 -12.32
C ARG A 337 -47.67 -1.84 -13.23
N ILE A 338 -47.92 -0.75 -13.96
CA ILE A 338 -48.98 -0.69 -14.98
C ILE A 338 -48.59 -1.53 -16.23
N THR A 339 -47.29 -1.58 -16.54
CA THR A 339 -46.77 -2.37 -17.68
C THR A 339 -46.32 -3.76 -17.21
N PRO A 340 -46.54 -4.82 -18.01
CA PRO A 340 -46.03 -6.15 -17.71
C PRO A 340 -44.51 -6.14 -17.47
N ALA A 341 -44.04 -7.04 -16.60
CA ALA A 341 -42.61 -7.25 -16.42
C ALA A 341 -41.96 -7.67 -17.76
N PRO A 342 -40.77 -7.20 -18.06
CA PRO A 342 -40.05 -7.63 -19.27
C PRO A 342 -39.78 -9.12 -19.23
N GLN A 343 -39.67 -9.71 -20.43
CA GLN A 343 -39.25 -11.10 -20.57
C GLN A 343 -37.89 -11.34 -19.92
N ALA A 344 -37.71 -12.44 -19.21
CA ALA A 344 -36.41 -12.86 -18.72
C ALA A 344 -35.46 -13.15 -19.89
N SER A 345 -34.15 -13.00 -19.67
CA SER A 345 -33.11 -13.34 -20.64
C SER A 345 -33.26 -12.66 -22.00
N ARG A 346 -33.39 -11.35 -21.99
CA ARG A 346 -33.35 -10.51 -23.20
C ARG A 346 -32.00 -9.80 -23.34
N PRO A 347 -31.52 -9.56 -24.56
CA PRO A 347 -30.35 -8.73 -24.78
C PRO A 347 -30.58 -7.30 -24.31
N HIS A 348 -29.56 -6.74 -23.63
CA HIS A 348 -29.48 -5.34 -23.29
C HIS A 348 -28.31 -4.71 -24.02
N ASN A 349 -28.53 -3.54 -24.58
CA ASN A 349 -27.49 -2.76 -25.23
C ASN A 349 -27.14 -1.56 -24.36
N TRP A 350 -25.88 -1.51 -23.95
CA TRP A 350 -25.32 -0.45 -23.12
C TRP A 350 -24.14 0.22 -23.77
N THR A 351 -23.81 1.41 -23.33
CA THR A 351 -22.53 2.08 -23.53
C THR A 351 -21.94 2.32 -22.15
N VAL A 352 -20.83 1.66 -21.86
CA VAL A 352 -20.07 1.87 -20.62
C VAL A 352 -19.07 2.98 -20.87
N LEU A 353 -19.11 4.01 -20.04
CA LEU A 353 -18.17 5.15 -20.07
C LEU A 353 -17.21 5.01 -18.89
N ILE A 354 -15.91 4.90 -19.18
CA ILE A 354 -14.84 4.84 -18.19
C ILE A 354 -13.71 5.75 -18.64
N ASP A 355 -13.29 6.70 -17.83
CA ASP A 355 -12.19 7.65 -18.10
C ASP A 355 -12.30 8.31 -19.49
N GLY A 356 -13.51 8.77 -19.82
CA GLY A 356 -13.78 9.41 -21.11
C GLY A 356 -13.91 8.46 -22.32
N GLN A 357 -13.56 7.17 -22.17
CA GLN A 357 -13.68 6.17 -23.22
C GLN A 357 -15.06 5.50 -23.20
N GLN A 358 -15.64 5.29 -24.40
CA GLN A 358 -16.94 4.66 -24.57
C GLN A 358 -16.79 3.24 -25.09
N PHE A 359 -17.40 2.29 -24.40
CA PHE A 359 -17.40 0.88 -24.77
C PHE A 359 -18.83 0.43 -25.02
N PRO A 360 -19.21 0.17 -26.29
CA PRO A 360 -20.50 -0.46 -26.59
C PRO A 360 -20.51 -1.91 -26.09
N VAL A 361 -21.64 -2.33 -25.52
CA VAL A 361 -21.80 -3.67 -24.93
C VAL A 361 -23.19 -4.20 -25.25
N GLU A 362 -23.24 -5.45 -25.68
CA GLU A 362 -24.46 -6.25 -25.65
C GLU A 362 -24.32 -7.34 -24.57
N ILE A 363 -25.27 -7.40 -23.66
CA ILE A 363 -25.28 -8.37 -22.57
C ILE A 363 -26.64 -9.04 -22.44
N THR A 364 -26.63 -10.35 -22.29
CA THR A 364 -27.81 -11.16 -21.90
C THR A 364 -27.51 -11.82 -20.58
N VAL A 365 -28.34 -11.58 -19.57
CA VAL A 365 -28.17 -12.10 -18.21
C VAL A 365 -29.20 -13.18 -17.93
N ASP A 366 -28.75 -14.33 -17.47
CA ASP A 366 -29.55 -15.44 -16.98
C ASP A 366 -29.31 -15.62 -15.48
N GLN A 367 -30.28 -16.22 -14.79
CA GLN A 367 -30.08 -16.63 -13.41
C GLN A 367 -29.13 -17.83 -13.40
N GLY A 368 -27.98 -17.67 -12.72
CA GLY A 368 -26.96 -18.71 -12.60
C GLY A 368 -27.37 -19.82 -11.63
N LEU A 369 -26.54 -20.85 -11.56
CA LEU A 369 -26.62 -21.86 -10.52
C LEU A 369 -26.37 -21.24 -9.15
N GLU A 370 -26.98 -21.79 -8.09
CA GLU A 370 -26.78 -21.32 -6.69
C GLU A 370 -27.17 -19.84 -6.42
N GLY A 371 -28.06 -19.29 -7.26
CA GLY A 371 -28.54 -17.91 -7.06
C GLY A 371 -27.64 -16.80 -7.58
N GLY A 372 -26.49 -17.13 -8.19
CA GLY A 372 -25.63 -16.19 -8.89
C GLY A 372 -26.14 -15.80 -10.27
N PHE A 373 -25.27 -15.22 -11.09
CA PHE A 373 -25.57 -14.78 -12.46
C PHE A 373 -24.65 -15.47 -13.47
N ALA A 374 -25.26 -15.90 -14.58
CA ALA A 374 -24.56 -16.25 -15.80
C ALA A 374 -24.94 -15.23 -16.88
N ALA A 375 -23.99 -14.81 -17.68
CA ALA A 375 -24.24 -13.87 -18.76
C ALA A 375 -23.39 -14.18 -19.99
N THR A 376 -23.91 -13.77 -21.15
CA THR A 376 -23.15 -13.67 -22.39
C THR A 376 -22.92 -12.19 -22.68
N VAL A 377 -21.65 -11.80 -22.83
CA VAL A 377 -21.25 -10.40 -23.01
C VAL A 377 -20.46 -10.26 -24.30
N TRP A 378 -20.89 -9.39 -25.17
CA TRP A 378 -20.15 -9.00 -26.36
C TRP A 378 -19.74 -7.54 -26.27
N MET A 379 -18.44 -7.26 -26.46
CA MET A 379 -17.81 -5.95 -26.30
C MET A 379 -17.01 -5.63 -27.56
N PRO A 380 -17.64 -5.04 -28.58
CA PRO A 380 -16.95 -4.65 -29.82
C PRO A 380 -15.75 -3.75 -29.52
N GLY A 381 -14.58 -4.09 -30.07
CA GLY A 381 -13.32 -3.36 -29.83
C GLY A 381 -12.49 -3.89 -28.66
N LEU A 382 -13.06 -4.68 -27.75
CA LEU A 382 -12.34 -5.36 -26.66
C LEU A 382 -12.28 -6.87 -26.82
N SER A 383 -13.23 -7.46 -27.54
CA SER A 383 -13.27 -8.89 -27.87
C SER A 383 -13.94 -9.09 -29.23
N ALA A 384 -13.36 -9.97 -30.07
CA ALA A 384 -13.97 -10.35 -31.35
C ALA A 384 -15.23 -11.19 -31.14
N ASP A 385 -15.22 -12.06 -30.12
CA ASP A 385 -16.29 -13.00 -29.81
C ASP A 385 -17.01 -12.62 -28.52
N SER A 386 -18.23 -13.12 -28.37
CA SER A 386 -18.97 -13.08 -27.11
C SER A 386 -18.27 -13.92 -26.04
N LEU A 387 -18.18 -13.38 -24.84
CA LEU A 387 -17.58 -14.02 -23.67
C LEU A 387 -18.67 -14.51 -22.71
N SER A 388 -18.48 -15.71 -22.14
CA SER A 388 -19.27 -16.14 -20.99
C SER A 388 -18.79 -15.45 -19.72
N LEU A 389 -19.74 -15.01 -18.90
CA LEU A 389 -19.48 -14.46 -17.57
C LEU A 389 -20.29 -15.27 -16.55
N GLU A 390 -19.65 -15.70 -15.48
CA GLU A 390 -20.30 -16.37 -14.36
C GLU A 390 -19.81 -15.77 -13.05
N THR A 391 -20.72 -15.51 -12.11
CA THR A 391 -20.41 -14.97 -10.78
C THR A 391 -21.47 -15.35 -9.77
N ALA A 392 -21.06 -15.55 -8.52
CA ALA A 392 -21.95 -15.68 -7.37
C ALA A 392 -22.35 -14.32 -6.76
N TRP A 393 -21.78 -13.21 -7.25
CA TRP A 393 -22.04 -11.86 -6.75
C TRP A 393 -23.54 -11.54 -6.67
N GLN A 394 -23.93 -10.87 -5.60
CA GLN A 394 -25.29 -10.37 -5.40
C GLN A 394 -25.27 -8.85 -5.22
N PRO A 395 -26.37 -8.14 -5.57
CA PRO A 395 -26.51 -6.73 -5.27
C PRO A 395 -26.33 -6.42 -3.78
N GLY A 396 -25.29 -5.64 -3.47
CA GLY A 396 -24.87 -5.31 -2.12
C GLY A 396 -23.53 -5.92 -1.72
N ASP A 397 -23.03 -6.90 -2.48
CA ASP A 397 -21.69 -7.42 -2.27
C ASP A 397 -20.65 -6.42 -2.78
N ALA A 398 -19.65 -6.14 -1.95
CA ALA A 398 -18.57 -5.22 -2.26
C ALA A 398 -17.48 -5.84 -3.15
N LEU A 399 -17.42 -7.16 -3.25
CA LEU A 399 -16.49 -7.92 -4.06
C LEU A 399 -17.25 -8.79 -5.06
N MET A 400 -16.82 -8.75 -6.30
CA MET A 400 -17.31 -9.61 -7.38
C MET A 400 -16.16 -10.51 -7.84
N GLU A 401 -16.23 -11.79 -7.48
CA GLU A 401 -15.43 -12.80 -8.14
C GLU A 401 -16.20 -13.29 -9.37
N MET A 402 -15.59 -13.15 -10.55
CA MET A 402 -16.21 -13.56 -11.78
C MET A 402 -15.27 -14.37 -12.66
N ARG A 403 -15.82 -15.33 -13.37
CA ARG A 403 -15.16 -16.00 -14.48
C ARG A 403 -15.62 -15.32 -15.78
N LEU A 404 -14.70 -14.72 -16.51
CA LEU A 404 -14.93 -14.07 -17.79
C LEU A 404 -14.16 -14.83 -18.88
N GLY A 405 -14.85 -15.64 -19.66
CA GLY A 405 -14.23 -16.58 -20.58
C GLY A 405 -13.37 -17.61 -19.84
N LYS A 406 -12.05 -17.51 -19.97
CA LYS A 406 -11.06 -18.40 -19.30
C LYS A 406 -10.45 -17.77 -18.05
N ASP A 407 -10.62 -16.49 -17.86
CA ASP A 407 -9.97 -15.73 -16.80
C ASP A 407 -10.88 -15.65 -15.57
N THR A 408 -10.30 -15.83 -14.39
CA THR A 408 -10.98 -15.54 -13.11
C THR A 408 -10.43 -14.22 -12.58
N VAL A 409 -11.35 -13.32 -12.25
CA VAL A 409 -11.02 -11.94 -11.83
C VAL A 409 -11.84 -11.58 -10.59
N SER A 410 -11.18 -10.98 -9.60
CA SER A 410 -11.84 -10.39 -8.44
C SER A 410 -11.85 -8.87 -8.58
N ILE A 411 -13.01 -8.26 -8.52
CA ILE A 411 -13.20 -6.81 -8.68
C ILE A 411 -13.93 -6.28 -7.45
N SER A 412 -13.40 -5.22 -6.84
CA SER A 412 -14.15 -4.44 -5.87
C SER A 412 -15.19 -3.60 -6.62
N VAL A 413 -16.45 -3.68 -6.19
CA VAL A 413 -17.60 -3.00 -6.79
C VAL A 413 -18.24 -2.12 -5.72
N GLU A 414 -18.26 -0.83 -5.96
CA GLU A 414 -18.87 0.14 -5.07
C GLU A 414 -19.91 0.97 -5.83
N ASP A 415 -21.15 0.95 -5.36
CA ASP A 415 -22.23 1.76 -5.93
C ASP A 415 -22.03 3.23 -5.56
N ARG A 416 -22.07 4.10 -6.56
CA ARG A 416 -21.94 5.55 -6.43
C ARG A 416 -23.10 6.24 -7.15
N THR A 417 -23.42 7.46 -6.74
CA THR A 417 -24.49 8.25 -7.36
C THR A 417 -24.31 8.38 -8.88
N GLU A 418 -23.07 8.41 -9.35
CA GLU A 418 -22.76 8.61 -10.77
C GLU A 418 -22.41 7.33 -11.53
N GLY A 419 -22.49 6.15 -10.92
CA GLY A 419 -22.12 4.88 -11.53
C GLY A 419 -21.48 3.91 -10.54
N TYR A 420 -20.57 3.08 -11.01
CA TYR A 420 -19.92 2.04 -10.23
C TYR A 420 -18.43 2.31 -10.14
N ARG A 421 -17.90 2.50 -8.92
CA ARG A 421 -16.45 2.52 -8.73
C ARG A 421 -15.94 1.09 -8.70
N LEU A 422 -15.04 0.79 -9.63
CA LEU A 422 -14.44 -0.53 -9.79
C LEU A 422 -12.96 -0.45 -9.48
N ARG A 423 -12.39 -1.50 -8.87
CA ARG A 423 -10.96 -1.60 -8.58
C ARG A 423 -10.47 -3.03 -8.80
N HIS A 424 -9.33 -3.16 -9.47
CA HIS A 424 -8.59 -4.42 -9.66
C HIS A 424 -7.13 -4.12 -9.96
N ARG A 425 -6.19 -4.75 -9.26
CA ARG A 425 -4.74 -4.69 -9.53
C ARG A 425 -4.16 -3.26 -9.61
N GLY A 426 -4.47 -2.38 -8.72
CA GLY A 426 -3.95 -1.02 -8.74
C GLY A 426 -4.60 -0.09 -9.77
N PHE A 427 -5.47 -0.61 -10.65
CA PHE A 427 -6.34 0.20 -11.49
C PHE A 427 -7.68 0.40 -10.80
N ALA A 428 -8.14 1.64 -10.74
CA ALA A 428 -9.44 2.01 -10.20
C ALA A 428 -10.10 3.07 -11.09
N ALA A 429 -11.36 2.85 -11.44
CA ALA A 429 -12.10 3.79 -12.28
C ALA A 429 -13.58 3.79 -11.92
N THR A 430 -14.29 4.88 -12.29
CA THR A 430 -15.74 4.95 -12.20
C THR A 430 -16.36 4.64 -13.55
N ALA A 431 -17.11 3.55 -13.60
CA ALA A 431 -17.85 3.14 -14.79
C ALA A 431 -19.28 3.69 -14.73
N ARG A 432 -19.67 4.48 -15.74
CA ARG A 432 -21.04 4.94 -15.95
C ARG A 432 -21.67 4.12 -17.06
N VAL A 433 -22.86 3.62 -16.85
CA VAL A 433 -23.55 2.76 -17.83
C VAL A 433 -24.80 3.45 -18.33
N TYR A 434 -24.87 3.66 -19.63
CA TYR A 434 -25.95 4.37 -20.29
C TYR A 434 -26.59 3.55 -21.41
N SER A 435 -27.87 3.79 -21.72
CA SER A 435 -28.39 3.36 -23.01
C SER A 435 -27.65 4.10 -24.14
N PRO A 436 -27.55 3.52 -25.35
CA PRO A 436 -26.83 4.16 -26.46
C PRO A 436 -27.30 5.60 -26.74
N ARG A 437 -28.64 5.83 -26.68
CA ARG A 437 -29.20 7.18 -26.85
C ARG A 437 -28.78 8.17 -25.75
N ILE A 438 -28.72 7.73 -24.49
CA ILE A 438 -28.27 8.59 -23.40
C ILE A 438 -26.78 8.89 -23.55
N ALA A 439 -25.97 7.91 -23.92
CA ALA A 439 -24.54 8.10 -24.17
C ALA A 439 -24.28 9.17 -25.25
N GLU A 440 -25.05 9.16 -26.35
CA GLU A 440 -25.00 10.20 -27.39
C GLU A 440 -25.32 11.61 -26.85
N LEU A 441 -26.26 11.71 -25.90
CA LEU A 441 -26.63 12.99 -25.29
C LEU A 441 -25.57 13.46 -24.30
N VAL A 442 -25.02 12.55 -23.50
CA VAL A 442 -23.94 12.83 -22.54
C VAL A 442 -22.70 13.35 -23.28
N ALA A 443 -22.37 12.77 -24.42
CA ALA A 443 -21.24 13.22 -25.24
C ALA A 443 -21.39 14.68 -25.79
N ARG A 444 -22.60 15.26 -25.72
CA ARG A 444 -22.86 16.65 -26.12
C ARG A 444 -22.87 17.64 -24.95
N LEU A 445 -22.79 17.13 -23.72
CA LEU A 445 -22.73 18.02 -22.56
C LEU A 445 -21.40 18.77 -22.58
N PRO A 446 -21.40 20.07 -22.23
CA PRO A 446 -20.15 20.79 -22.03
C PRO A 446 -19.35 20.14 -20.90
N GLU A 447 -18.03 20.18 -21.03
CA GLU A 447 -17.16 19.80 -19.91
C GLU A 447 -17.46 20.69 -18.71
N ARG A 448 -17.63 20.07 -17.55
CA ARG A 448 -17.85 20.79 -16.31
C ARG A 448 -16.54 21.42 -15.90
N GLU A 449 -16.46 22.74 -15.89
CA GLU A 449 -15.32 23.43 -15.31
C GLU A 449 -15.26 23.07 -13.82
N GLU A 450 -14.13 22.52 -13.37
CA GLU A 450 -13.86 22.34 -11.95
C GLU A 450 -13.77 23.71 -11.29
N ALA A 451 -14.32 23.83 -10.07
CA ALA A 451 -14.21 25.08 -9.31
C ALA A 451 -12.72 25.39 -9.12
N ASP A 452 -12.31 26.61 -9.42
CA ASP A 452 -10.94 27.07 -9.20
C ASP A 452 -10.67 27.14 -7.68
N THR A 453 -10.13 26.07 -7.15
CA THR A 453 -9.71 25.95 -5.74
C THR A 453 -8.24 26.32 -5.53
N ALA A 454 -7.52 26.70 -6.58
CA ALA A 454 -6.09 27.03 -6.50
C ALA A 454 -5.78 28.19 -5.54
N LYS A 455 -6.77 29.05 -5.29
CA LYS A 455 -6.68 30.15 -4.32
C LYS A 455 -6.97 29.76 -2.86
N LEU A 456 -7.39 28.52 -2.61
CA LEU A 456 -7.75 28.02 -1.29
C LEU A 456 -6.76 26.93 -0.85
N VAL A 457 -6.06 27.16 0.23
CA VAL A 457 -5.25 26.12 0.86
C VAL A 457 -6.09 25.43 1.92
N LEU A 458 -6.55 24.25 1.61
CA LEU A 458 -7.34 23.42 2.50
C LEU A 458 -6.44 22.43 3.23
N SER A 459 -6.83 22.03 4.45
CA SER A 459 -6.11 20.96 5.15
C SER A 459 -6.32 19.64 4.41
N PRO A 460 -5.26 18.97 3.96
CA PRO A 460 -5.41 17.69 3.27
C PRO A 460 -5.83 16.54 4.20
N MET A 461 -5.71 16.74 5.52
CA MET A 461 -5.97 15.73 6.55
C MET A 461 -6.29 16.41 7.88
N PRO A 462 -6.97 15.72 8.82
CA PRO A 462 -7.05 16.18 10.18
C PRO A 462 -5.67 16.13 10.87
N GLY A 463 -5.34 17.15 11.63
CA GLY A 463 -4.03 17.23 12.26
C GLY A 463 -3.89 18.42 13.22
N LEU A 464 -2.69 18.59 13.73
CA LEU A 464 -2.28 19.72 14.58
C LEU A 464 -1.41 20.67 13.76
N ILE A 465 -1.70 21.97 13.77
CA ILE A 465 -0.84 22.98 13.15
C ILE A 465 0.43 23.14 14.02
N VAL A 466 1.57 22.77 13.46
CA VAL A 466 2.90 22.90 14.13
C VAL A 466 3.44 24.30 13.95
N SER A 467 3.44 24.82 12.73
CA SER A 467 3.90 26.18 12.41
C SER A 467 3.02 26.81 11.33
N VAL A 468 2.95 28.14 11.34
CA VAL A 468 2.40 28.96 10.27
C VAL A 468 3.51 29.91 9.84
N ASP A 469 3.95 29.78 8.58
CA ASP A 469 5.14 30.45 8.06
C ASP A 469 4.79 31.66 7.16
N VAL A 470 3.50 32.01 7.07
CA VAL A 470 2.99 33.12 6.27
C VAL A 470 2.08 34.04 7.09
N GLU A 471 1.99 35.30 6.65
CA GLU A 471 1.12 36.33 7.22
C GLU A 471 0.25 36.97 6.14
N VAL A 472 -0.88 37.54 6.54
CA VAL A 472 -1.79 38.27 5.63
C VAL A 472 -1.05 39.41 4.94
N GLY A 473 -1.20 39.52 3.62
CA GLY A 473 -0.54 40.50 2.78
C GLY A 473 0.85 40.10 2.27
N ARG A 474 1.36 38.92 2.66
CA ARG A 474 2.63 38.42 2.16
C ARG A 474 2.48 37.88 0.75
N GLU A 475 3.37 38.28 -0.15
CA GLU A 475 3.54 37.63 -1.47
C GLU A 475 4.30 36.32 -1.30
N VAL A 476 3.80 35.23 -1.91
CA VAL A 476 4.42 33.91 -1.93
C VAL A 476 4.55 33.40 -3.35
N LYS A 477 5.54 32.54 -3.57
CA LYS A 477 5.78 31.85 -4.83
C LYS A 477 5.31 30.41 -4.76
N ALA A 478 4.91 29.85 -5.91
CA ALA A 478 4.61 28.43 -6.02
C ALA A 478 5.76 27.58 -5.47
N GLY A 479 5.44 26.60 -4.61
CA GLY A 479 6.42 25.78 -3.89
C GLY A 479 6.91 26.36 -2.57
N GLU A 480 6.62 27.60 -2.21
CA GLU A 480 6.98 28.19 -0.91
C GLU A 480 6.15 27.56 0.23
N ALA A 481 6.81 27.28 1.37
CA ALA A 481 6.14 26.72 2.54
C ALA A 481 5.18 27.75 3.16
N LEU A 482 3.96 27.33 3.47
CA LEU A 482 2.92 28.15 4.06
C LEU A 482 2.69 27.83 5.54
N LEU A 483 2.60 26.55 5.86
CA LEU A 483 2.38 26.05 7.21
C LEU A 483 2.72 24.55 7.29
N THR A 484 2.89 24.04 8.52
CA THR A 484 3.17 22.62 8.77
C THR A 484 2.06 22.02 9.61
N VAL A 485 1.49 20.91 9.11
CA VAL A 485 0.48 20.10 9.81
C VAL A 485 1.12 18.81 10.27
N GLU A 486 1.01 18.47 11.55
CA GLU A 486 1.40 17.17 12.10
C GLU A 486 0.18 16.25 12.19
N ALA A 487 0.30 15.07 11.61
CA ALA A 487 -0.65 13.98 11.77
C ALA A 487 0.10 12.65 11.82
N MET A 488 -0.30 11.74 12.71
CA MET A 488 0.29 10.39 12.84
C MET A 488 1.83 10.40 12.92
N LYS A 489 2.38 11.31 13.72
CA LYS A 489 3.84 11.50 13.90
C LYS A 489 4.60 11.95 12.64
N MET A 490 3.90 12.39 11.61
CA MET A 490 4.50 12.94 10.39
C MET A 490 4.19 14.43 10.30
N GLU A 491 5.22 15.23 10.04
CA GLU A 491 5.09 16.65 9.73
C GLU A 491 4.94 16.81 8.20
N ASN A 492 3.84 17.41 7.79
CA ASN A 492 3.55 17.70 6.38
C ASN A 492 3.58 19.21 6.17
N VAL A 493 4.53 19.65 5.36
CA VAL A 493 4.66 21.06 4.97
C VAL A 493 3.74 21.34 3.79
N LEU A 494 2.70 22.14 4.03
CA LEU A 494 1.82 22.62 2.97
C LEU A 494 2.48 23.81 2.26
N ARG A 495 2.46 23.75 0.93
CA ARG A 495 3.14 24.71 0.07
C ARG A 495 2.14 25.43 -0.83
N ALA A 496 2.46 26.64 -1.24
CA ALA A 496 1.69 27.35 -2.25
C ALA A 496 1.70 26.57 -3.57
N GLU A 497 0.55 26.34 -4.15
CA GLU A 497 0.41 25.73 -5.47
C GLU A 497 0.58 26.77 -6.59
N ILE A 498 0.29 28.04 -6.29
CA ILE A 498 0.37 29.17 -7.21
C ILE A 498 1.16 30.34 -6.60
N ASP A 499 1.62 31.25 -7.45
CA ASP A 499 2.08 32.57 -7.02
C ASP A 499 0.86 33.40 -6.59
N GLY A 500 0.92 34.09 -5.45
CA GLY A 500 -0.19 34.91 -4.99
C GLY A 500 0.11 35.72 -3.74
N THR A 501 -0.82 36.60 -3.35
CA THR A 501 -0.79 37.34 -2.09
C THR A 501 -1.74 36.69 -1.10
N VAL A 502 -1.28 36.46 0.13
CA VAL A 502 -2.09 35.87 1.20
C VAL A 502 -3.18 36.85 1.62
N LYS A 503 -4.45 36.48 1.36
CA LYS A 503 -5.63 37.26 1.72
C LYS A 503 -6.05 37.03 3.18
N SER A 504 -6.06 35.77 3.61
CA SER A 504 -6.40 35.40 4.99
C SER A 504 -5.65 34.16 5.45
N VAL A 505 -5.39 34.09 6.76
CA VAL A 505 -4.85 32.91 7.46
C VAL A 505 -5.86 32.58 8.55
N SER A 506 -6.49 31.41 8.47
CA SER A 506 -7.62 31.02 9.35
C SER A 506 -7.19 30.25 10.59
N VAL A 507 -5.90 29.87 10.68
CA VAL A 507 -5.36 29.00 11.73
C VAL A 507 -4.08 29.56 12.34
N LYS A 508 -3.72 29.06 13.52
CA LYS A 508 -2.46 29.35 14.22
C LYS A 508 -1.80 28.08 14.74
N ALA A 509 -0.54 28.16 15.07
CA ALA A 509 0.19 27.06 15.71
C ALA A 509 -0.53 26.58 16.98
N GLY A 510 -0.73 25.27 17.11
CA GLY A 510 -1.46 24.64 18.20
C GLY A 510 -2.95 24.38 17.91
N ASP A 511 -3.50 24.87 16.81
CA ASP A 511 -4.88 24.58 16.45
C ASP A 511 -5.01 23.16 15.86
N SER A 512 -6.11 22.47 16.19
CA SER A 512 -6.50 21.21 15.55
C SER A 512 -7.42 21.51 14.40
N VAL A 513 -7.14 20.90 13.24
CA VAL A 513 -7.89 21.12 12.00
C VAL A 513 -8.49 19.81 11.48
N ALA A 514 -9.65 19.91 10.82
CA ALA A 514 -10.28 18.81 10.12
C ALA A 514 -9.75 18.71 8.67
N ALA A 515 -10.03 17.59 7.99
CA ALA A 515 -9.81 17.50 6.55
C ALA A 515 -10.71 18.52 5.82
N ASP A 516 -10.18 19.10 4.73
CA ASP A 516 -10.82 20.11 3.90
C ASP A 516 -11.19 21.43 4.62
N GLU A 517 -10.65 21.64 5.83
CA GLU A 517 -10.76 22.92 6.53
C GLU A 517 -9.88 23.99 5.87
N LEU A 518 -10.43 25.19 5.68
CA LEU A 518 -9.72 26.31 5.07
C LEU A 518 -8.62 26.82 6.00
N LEU A 519 -7.38 26.80 5.53
CA LEU A 519 -6.20 27.23 6.26
C LEU A 519 -5.70 28.60 5.81
N VAL A 520 -5.52 28.78 4.49
CA VAL A 520 -5.03 30.01 3.88
C VAL A 520 -5.85 30.30 2.62
N GLU A 521 -6.15 31.58 2.38
CA GLU A 521 -6.81 32.05 1.16
C GLU A 521 -5.91 33.06 0.46
N PHE A 522 -5.77 32.94 -0.85
CA PHE A 522 -5.08 33.90 -1.71
C PHE A 522 -6.04 34.88 -2.38
N GLU A 523 -5.54 36.08 -2.75
CA GLU A 523 -6.29 37.10 -3.48
C GLU A 523 -6.68 36.68 -4.90
#